data_638787b2ebd9e14efe72cff44f41e583
#
_entry.id   638787b2ebd9e14efe72cff44f41e583
#
_cell.length_a   1.000
_cell.length_b   1.000
_cell.length_c   1.000
_cell.angle_alpha   90.00
_cell.angle_beta   90.00
_cell.angle_gamma   90.00
#
_symmetry.space_group_name_H-M   'P 1'
#
loop_
_entity.id
_entity.type
_entity.pdbx_description
1 polymer ?
#
loop_
_entity_poly.entity_id
_entity_poly.type
_entity_poly.pdbx_seq_one_letter_code
_entity_poly.pdbx_strand_id
1 'polypeptide(L)'
;MKKNIFKKIFIKFSKLLGFEIIDQSEFNSPTLNKELNEELSNIKKSIVLPLGEVKLTRKIQSLSIIFRTNTNIEIWDQNKKRIFEKPKIEYALRCLNSVIKSIKKTKELKPDTLIKFQVIDDNSSDENLKKLKDLINTHGIDCEIINHDKSEHKEKIAAENNQETFGNLSSLLKCFEVAKKDQSDLIYFVEDDYLHYEHSLVDMLNTYERVSSQHKDEIIVCPSDYPFNYMNNEKTNILIGSQQHWR
;
A
#
# COMPACT_ATOMS: atom_id res chain seq x y z
N MET A 1 14.88 -25.72 12.56
CA MET A 1 14.44 -25.58 13.98
C MET A 1 13.67 -26.80 14.43
N LYS A 2 14.06 -27.47 15.54
CA LYS A 2 13.29 -28.59 16.09
C LYS A 2 11.95 -28.06 16.59
N LYS A 3 10.85 -28.43 15.94
CA LYS A 3 9.49 -28.10 16.39
C LYS A 3 9.32 -28.70 17.79
N ASN A 4 9.06 -27.84 18.77
CA ASN A 4 8.91 -28.26 20.17
C ASN A 4 7.70 -29.21 20.30
N ILE A 5 7.98 -30.48 20.61
CA ILE A 5 6.97 -31.53 20.72
C ILE A 5 5.89 -31.19 21.77
N PHE A 6 6.28 -30.54 22.85
CA PHE A 6 5.36 -30.10 23.89
C PHE A 6 4.34 -29.09 23.37
N LYS A 7 4.77 -28.16 22.51
CA LYS A 7 3.88 -27.19 21.86
C LYS A 7 2.82 -27.87 21.00
N LYS A 8 3.22 -28.89 20.23
CA LYS A 8 2.28 -29.67 19.39
C LYS A 8 1.26 -30.45 20.24
N ILE A 9 1.70 -31.04 21.35
CA ILE A 9 0.81 -31.78 22.24
C ILE A 9 -0.18 -30.82 22.90
N PHE A 10 0.28 -29.67 23.37
CA PHE A 10 -0.56 -28.64 24.00
C PHE A 10 -1.62 -28.09 23.04
N ILE A 11 -1.25 -27.77 21.81
CA ILE A 11 -2.19 -27.33 20.76
C ILE A 11 -3.24 -28.42 20.48
N LYS A 12 -2.83 -29.69 20.37
CA LYS A 12 -3.77 -30.81 20.15
C LYS A 12 -4.75 -30.98 21.33
N PHE A 13 -4.25 -30.88 22.55
CA PHE A 13 -5.08 -31.01 23.75
C PHE A 13 -6.11 -29.86 23.85
N SER A 14 -5.69 -28.64 23.61
CA SER A 14 -6.59 -27.48 23.62
C SER A 14 -7.68 -27.60 22.56
N LYS A 15 -7.37 -28.12 21.37
CA LYS A 15 -8.35 -28.36 20.32
C LYS A 15 -9.39 -29.41 20.73
N LEU A 16 -9.02 -30.45 21.48
CA LEU A 16 -9.95 -31.41 22.05
C LEU A 16 -10.90 -30.78 23.07
N LEU A 17 -10.46 -29.73 23.76
CA LEU A 17 -11.27 -28.96 24.70
C LEU A 17 -12.12 -27.85 24.04
N GLY A 18 -12.11 -27.74 22.70
CA GLY A 18 -12.84 -26.73 21.96
C GLY A 18 -12.14 -25.36 21.88
N PHE A 19 -10.85 -25.27 22.28
CA PHE A 19 -10.07 -24.05 22.17
C PHE A 19 -9.07 -24.15 21.03
N GLU A 20 -8.93 -23.06 20.27
CA GLU A 20 -7.87 -22.92 19.29
C GLU A 20 -6.74 -22.05 19.83
N ILE A 21 -5.53 -22.59 19.86
CA ILE A 21 -4.32 -21.85 20.25
C ILE A 21 -3.55 -21.50 18.98
N ILE A 22 -3.36 -20.20 18.78
CA ILE A 22 -2.61 -19.64 17.65
C ILE A 22 -1.20 -19.28 18.11
N ASP A 23 -0.21 -19.80 17.39
CA ASP A 23 1.17 -19.37 17.57
C ASP A 23 1.39 -18.03 16.86
N GLN A 24 1.40 -16.97 17.64
CA GLN A 24 1.57 -15.62 17.12
C GLN A 24 2.95 -15.35 16.50
N SER A 25 3.94 -16.18 16.78
CA SER A 25 5.28 -16.06 16.20
C SER A 25 5.41 -16.74 14.83
N GLU A 26 4.49 -17.65 14.46
CA GLU A 26 4.55 -18.38 13.19
C GLU A 26 3.44 -17.99 12.21
N PHE A 27 2.54 -17.12 12.58
CA PHE A 27 1.38 -16.72 11.75
C PHE A 27 0.55 -17.91 11.20
N ASN A 28 0.62 -19.05 11.86
CA ASN A 28 -0.05 -20.27 11.47
C ASN A 28 -1.08 -20.66 12.53
N SER A 29 -2.36 -20.59 12.16
CA SER A 29 -3.40 -21.28 12.93
C SER A 29 -3.38 -22.78 12.62
N PRO A 30 -3.49 -23.67 13.61
CA PRO A 30 -3.62 -25.09 13.39
C PRO A 30 -4.80 -25.49 12.50
N THR A 31 -5.86 -24.71 12.48
CA THR A 31 -7.05 -24.89 11.65
C THR A 31 -6.83 -24.51 10.19
N LEU A 32 -5.86 -23.65 9.88
CA LEU A 32 -5.56 -23.22 8.52
C LEU A 32 -4.80 -24.24 7.69
N ASN A 33 -4.29 -25.32 8.31
CA ASN A 33 -3.30 -26.17 7.66
C ASN A 33 -3.87 -27.30 6.80
N LYS A 34 -5.16 -27.60 6.74
CA LYS A 34 -5.60 -28.78 5.99
C LYS A 34 -6.88 -28.65 5.16
N GLU A 35 -7.99 -28.31 5.73
CA GLU A 35 -9.29 -28.39 5.01
C GLU A 35 -9.98 -27.05 4.87
N LEU A 36 -9.67 -26.11 5.75
CA LEU A 36 -10.24 -24.76 5.75
C LEU A 36 -9.73 -23.89 4.59
N ASN A 37 -8.61 -24.23 4.02
CA ASN A 37 -8.04 -23.50 2.89
C ASN A 37 -8.95 -23.48 1.64
N GLU A 38 -9.74 -24.52 1.42
CA GLU A 38 -10.73 -24.57 0.34
C GLU A 38 -12.01 -23.78 0.70
N GLU A 39 -12.37 -23.77 1.98
CA GLU A 39 -13.54 -23.05 2.47
C GLU A 39 -13.29 -21.54 2.63
N LEU A 40 -12.05 -21.11 2.89
CA LEU A 40 -11.68 -19.68 2.95
C LEU A 40 -11.84 -18.97 1.61
N SER A 41 -11.70 -19.69 0.51
CA SER A 41 -11.95 -19.20 -0.83
C SER A 41 -13.43 -19.21 -1.22
N ASN A 42 -14.30 -19.75 -0.37
CA ASN A 42 -15.72 -19.81 -0.62
C ASN A 42 -16.39 -18.53 -0.10
N ILE A 43 -17.09 -17.80 -0.98
CA ILE A 43 -17.82 -16.54 -0.69
C ILE A 43 -18.76 -16.66 0.52
N LYS A 44 -19.14 -17.86 0.94
CA LYS A 44 -20.07 -18.11 2.05
C LYS A 44 -19.42 -18.24 3.43
N LYS A 45 -18.09 -18.32 3.50
CA LYS A 45 -17.35 -18.44 4.77
C LYS A 45 -16.10 -17.58 4.75
N SER A 46 -15.93 -16.78 5.79
CA SER A 46 -14.67 -16.05 6.03
C SER A 46 -14.17 -16.34 7.44
N ILE A 47 -12.86 -16.49 7.58
CA ILE A 47 -12.22 -16.61 8.88
C ILE A 47 -11.39 -15.36 9.10
N VAL A 48 -11.70 -14.65 10.18
CA VAL A 48 -10.95 -13.50 10.63
C VAL A 48 -9.99 -13.96 11.71
N LEU A 49 -8.68 -13.84 11.44
CA LEU A 49 -7.65 -14.17 12.41
C LEU A 49 -7.36 -12.96 13.30
N PRO A 50 -7.58 -13.05 14.62
CA PRO A 50 -7.16 -12.00 15.53
C PRO A 50 -5.63 -11.90 15.53
N LEU A 51 -5.13 -10.68 15.44
CA LEU A 51 -3.68 -10.45 15.44
C LEU A 51 -3.03 -10.70 16.82
N GLY A 52 -3.78 -10.82 17.90
CA GLY A 52 -3.25 -11.02 19.24
C GLY A 52 -2.19 -9.96 19.65
N GLU A 53 -1.42 -10.22 20.70
CA GLU A 53 -0.29 -9.39 21.10
C GLU A 53 0.99 -9.85 20.41
N VAL A 54 1.70 -8.94 19.76
CA VAL A 54 2.94 -9.22 19.03
C VAL A 54 4.04 -8.31 19.51
N LYS A 55 5.20 -8.89 19.86
CA LYS A 55 6.39 -8.10 20.12
C LYS A 55 6.91 -7.52 18.80
N LEU A 56 6.86 -6.19 18.68
CA LEU A 56 7.39 -5.50 17.52
C LEU A 56 8.92 -5.52 17.53
N THR A 57 9.51 -6.24 16.60
CA THR A 57 10.96 -6.31 16.37
C THR A 57 11.39 -5.51 15.15
N ARG A 58 10.48 -5.28 14.20
CA ARG A 58 10.66 -4.39 13.05
C ARG A 58 9.84 -3.13 13.28
N LYS A 59 10.50 -2.02 13.54
CA LYS A 59 9.89 -0.70 13.68
C LYS A 59 10.31 0.18 12.53
N ILE A 60 9.38 0.99 12.04
CA ILE A 60 9.60 1.93 10.94
C ILE A 60 9.87 3.31 11.50
N GLN A 61 11.05 3.84 11.22
CA GLN A 61 11.47 5.17 11.64
C GLN A 61 11.33 6.20 10.53
N SER A 62 11.29 5.75 9.27
CA SER A 62 11.18 6.64 8.12
C SER A 62 10.33 6.05 6.99
N LEU A 63 9.50 6.90 6.40
CA LEU A 63 8.63 6.59 5.28
C LEU A 63 8.84 7.62 4.17
N SER A 64 9.21 7.18 2.97
CA SER A 64 9.18 8.02 1.79
C SER A 64 7.92 7.74 0.97
N ILE A 65 7.17 8.78 0.66
CA ILE A 65 5.96 8.71 -0.15
C ILE A 65 6.27 9.33 -1.50
N ILE A 66 6.15 8.53 -2.55
CA ILE A 66 6.39 8.93 -3.94
C ILE A 66 5.04 8.95 -4.65
N PHE A 67 4.52 10.15 -4.84
CA PHE A 67 3.25 10.41 -5.51
C PHE A 67 3.50 10.66 -7.00
N ARG A 68 2.98 9.79 -7.84
CA ARG A 68 3.11 9.89 -9.30
C ARG A 68 1.85 10.52 -9.88
N THR A 69 2.01 11.57 -10.70
CA THR A 69 0.88 12.25 -11.34
C THR A 69 1.17 12.60 -12.80
N ASN A 70 0.10 12.59 -13.59
CA ASN A 70 0.04 13.14 -14.92
C ASN A 70 -1.38 13.66 -15.17
N THR A 71 -1.53 14.96 -15.16
CA THR A 71 -2.86 15.60 -15.29
C THR A 71 -3.28 15.88 -16.72
N ASN A 72 -2.41 15.62 -17.71
CA ASN A 72 -2.67 15.86 -19.13
C ASN A 72 -3.15 14.62 -19.89
N ILE A 73 -3.31 13.47 -19.20
CA ILE A 73 -3.77 12.24 -19.82
C ILE A 73 -5.30 12.13 -19.75
N GLU A 74 -5.90 11.73 -20.84
CA GLU A 74 -7.28 11.24 -20.87
C GLU A 74 -7.36 9.82 -20.27
N ILE A 75 -8.55 9.31 -20.03
CA ILE A 75 -8.71 7.95 -19.49
C ILE A 75 -8.13 6.94 -20.48
N TRP A 76 -7.30 6.04 -20.02
CA TRP A 76 -6.70 4.99 -20.85
C TRP A 76 -7.74 4.09 -21.54
N ASP A 77 -8.81 3.75 -20.85
CA ASP A 77 -9.89 2.94 -21.42
C ASP A 77 -10.99 3.85 -21.97
N GLN A 78 -11.04 4.00 -23.27
CA GLN A 78 -12.05 4.81 -23.97
C GLN A 78 -13.50 4.36 -23.70
N ASN A 79 -13.70 3.15 -23.19
CA ASN A 79 -15.00 2.62 -22.79
C ASN A 79 -15.39 2.99 -21.35
N LYS A 80 -14.48 3.55 -20.57
CA LYS A 80 -14.73 3.97 -19.18
C LYS A 80 -14.78 5.48 -19.08
N LYS A 81 -15.87 6.00 -18.52
CA LYS A 81 -15.98 7.40 -18.14
C LYS A 81 -15.50 7.61 -16.71
N ARG A 82 -14.86 8.76 -16.44
CA ARG A 82 -14.58 9.15 -15.06
C ARG A 82 -15.89 9.36 -14.30
N ILE A 83 -15.94 8.89 -13.05
CA ILE A 83 -17.17 8.85 -12.23
C ILE A 83 -17.88 10.19 -12.20
N PHE A 84 -17.26 11.30 -12.15
CA PHE A 84 -17.92 12.63 -12.08
C PHE A 84 -17.73 13.45 -13.35
N GLU A 85 -17.23 12.86 -14.42
CA GLU A 85 -16.98 13.52 -15.71
C GLU A 85 -16.17 14.83 -15.60
N LYS A 86 -15.26 14.88 -14.60
CA LYS A 86 -14.38 16.03 -14.36
C LYS A 86 -13.02 15.85 -15.03
N PRO A 87 -12.30 16.95 -15.31
CA PRO A 87 -10.93 16.88 -15.79
C PRO A 87 -10.02 16.10 -14.85
N LYS A 88 -8.97 15.45 -15.35
CA LYS A 88 -8.04 14.62 -14.57
C LYS A 88 -7.45 15.35 -13.36
N ILE A 89 -7.17 16.64 -13.49
CA ILE A 89 -6.64 17.46 -12.39
C ILE A 89 -7.53 17.45 -11.14
N GLU A 90 -8.85 17.39 -11.29
CA GLU A 90 -9.78 17.34 -10.16
C GLU A 90 -9.61 16.06 -9.34
N TYR A 91 -9.34 14.94 -9.99
CA TYR A 91 -9.08 13.67 -9.32
C TYR A 91 -7.70 13.67 -8.67
N ALA A 92 -6.69 14.16 -9.37
CA ALA A 92 -5.34 14.30 -8.82
C ALA A 92 -5.32 15.20 -7.56
N LEU A 93 -6.01 16.33 -7.58
CA LEU A 93 -6.13 17.22 -6.41
C LEU A 93 -6.84 16.54 -5.23
N ARG A 94 -7.91 15.78 -5.48
CA ARG A 94 -8.63 15.04 -4.43
C ARG A 94 -7.76 13.93 -3.83
N CYS A 95 -7.07 13.18 -4.70
CA CYS A 95 -6.11 12.16 -4.25
C CYS A 95 -5.00 12.81 -3.42
N LEU A 96 -4.32 13.82 -3.94
CA LEU A 96 -3.24 14.54 -3.26
C LEU A 96 -3.70 15.10 -1.90
N ASN A 97 -4.87 15.73 -1.85
CA ASN A 97 -5.44 16.23 -0.59
C ASN A 97 -5.67 15.11 0.43
N SER A 98 -6.15 13.95 -0.01
CA SER A 98 -6.36 12.80 0.87
C SER A 98 -5.05 12.22 1.41
N VAL A 99 -4.01 12.13 0.58
CA VAL A 99 -2.65 11.73 0.98
C VAL A 99 -2.10 12.72 2.02
N ILE A 100 -2.20 14.03 1.75
CA ILE A 100 -1.72 15.08 2.67
C ILE A 100 -2.41 14.98 4.03
N LYS A 101 -3.72 14.76 4.06
CA LYS A 101 -4.45 14.55 5.32
C LYS A 101 -3.93 13.33 6.08
N SER A 102 -3.68 12.23 5.37
CA SER A 102 -3.12 11.03 5.96
C SER A 102 -1.68 11.24 6.48
N ILE A 103 -0.86 12.03 5.76
CA ILE A 103 0.48 12.43 6.25
C ILE A 103 0.36 13.22 7.55
N LYS A 104 -0.53 14.21 7.63
CA LYS A 104 -0.74 15.01 8.84
C LYS A 104 -1.18 14.13 10.01
N LYS A 105 -2.13 13.23 9.76
CA LYS A 105 -2.61 12.30 10.78
C LYS A 105 -1.50 11.35 11.27
N THR A 106 -0.64 10.94 10.36
CA THR A 106 0.52 10.12 10.72
C THR A 106 1.53 10.87 11.57
N LYS A 107 1.84 12.12 11.22
CA LYS A 107 2.72 12.97 12.05
C LYS A 107 2.16 13.24 13.44
N GLU A 108 0.82 13.30 13.57
CA GLU A 108 0.14 13.43 14.86
C GLU A 108 0.28 12.17 15.72
N LEU A 109 0.02 10.98 15.13
CA LEU A 109 -0.06 9.71 15.85
C LEU A 109 1.26 8.96 15.97
N LYS A 110 2.21 9.22 15.06
CA LYS A 110 3.55 8.66 15.02
C LYS A 110 4.59 9.79 14.85
N PRO A 111 4.73 10.70 15.83
CA PRO A 111 5.58 11.90 15.70
C PRO A 111 7.06 11.58 15.48
N ASP A 112 7.51 10.40 15.91
CA ASP A 112 8.90 9.95 15.75
C ASP A 112 9.20 9.37 14.36
N THR A 113 8.17 9.17 13.52
CA THR A 113 8.37 8.68 12.15
C THR A 113 8.68 9.83 11.21
N LEU A 114 9.84 9.81 10.60
CA LEU A 114 10.24 10.77 9.58
C LEU A 114 9.45 10.49 8.28
N ILE A 115 8.77 11.50 7.76
CA ILE A 115 8.02 11.37 6.52
C ILE A 115 8.61 12.31 5.48
N LYS A 116 9.12 11.74 4.38
CA LYS A 116 9.53 12.43 3.17
C LYS A 116 8.40 12.32 2.14
N PHE A 117 8.06 13.43 1.51
CA PHE A 117 7.02 13.45 0.49
C PHE A 117 7.58 14.02 -0.81
N GLN A 118 7.42 13.27 -1.89
CA GLN A 118 7.91 13.62 -3.21
C GLN A 118 6.81 13.42 -4.25
N VAL A 119 6.69 14.34 -5.19
CA VAL A 119 5.78 14.25 -6.34
C VAL A 119 6.61 14.07 -7.60
N ILE A 120 6.34 13.02 -8.34
CA ILE A 120 6.89 12.81 -9.69
C ILE A 120 5.81 13.25 -10.68
N ASP A 121 6.03 14.38 -11.33
CA ASP A 121 5.12 14.91 -12.32
C ASP A 121 5.54 14.48 -13.73
N ASP A 122 4.65 13.77 -14.42
CA ASP A 122 4.85 13.35 -15.79
C ASP A 122 4.14 14.32 -16.76
N ASN A 123 4.72 15.50 -16.92
CA ASN A 123 4.32 16.47 -17.94
C ASN A 123 2.91 17.06 -17.77
N SER A 124 2.50 17.39 -16.56
CA SER A 124 1.32 18.21 -16.34
C SER A 124 1.52 19.64 -16.87
N SER A 125 0.42 20.32 -17.22
CA SER A 125 0.50 21.74 -17.62
C SER A 125 0.96 22.62 -16.45
N ASP A 126 1.58 23.76 -16.76
CA ASP A 126 2.05 24.72 -15.75
C ASP A 126 0.90 25.16 -14.84
N GLU A 127 -0.30 25.35 -15.40
CA GLU A 127 -1.51 25.70 -14.63
C GLU A 127 -1.87 24.60 -13.62
N ASN A 128 -1.87 23.33 -14.07
CA ASN A 128 -2.20 22.20 -13.21
C ASN A 128 -1.11 21.96 -12.16
N LEU A 129 0.16 22.07 -12.56
CA LEU A 129 1.29 21.97 -11.64
C LEU A 129 1.23 23.06 -10.56
N LYS A 130 0.83 24.28 -10.92
CA LYS A 130 0.59 25.35 -9.96
C LYS A 130 -0.50 24.98 -8.96
N LYS A 131 -1.65 24.45 -9.42
CA LYS A 131 -2.74 24.00 -8.52
C LYS A 131 -2.28 22.94 -7.53
N LEU A 132 -1.45 21.97 -7.98
CA LEU A 132 -0.86 20.95 -7.09
C LEU A 132 0.06 21.60 -6.04
N LYS A 133 0.94 22.52 -6.46
CA LYS A 133 1.85 23.27 -5.56
C LYS A 133 1.07 24.09 -4.54
N ASP A 134 0.06 24.83 -4.99
CA ASP A 134 -0.77 25.67 -4.13
C ASP A 134 -1.49 24.84 -3.06
N LEU A 135 -1.99 23.66 -3.42
CA LEU A 135 -2.60 22.73 -2.47
C LEU A 135 -1.58 22.26 -1.42
N ILE A 136 -0.40 21.82 -1.83
CA ILE A 136 0.68 21.39 -0.92
C ILE A 136 1.06 22.52 0.05
N ASN A 137 1.27 23.73 -0.49
CA ASN A 137 1.66 24.89 0.28
C ASN A 137 0.57 25.30 1.29
N THR A 138 -0.71 25.26 0.89
CA THR A 138 -1.85 25.56 1.77
C THR A 138 -1.87 24.64 3.00
N HIS A 139 -1.42 23.41 2.83
CA HIS A 139 -1.34 22.47 3.94
C HIS A 139 -0.03 22.56 4.74
N GLY A 140 0.96 23.34 4.30
CA GLY A 140 2.27 23.47 4.96
C GLY A 140 3.06 22.16 5.01
N ILE A 141 2.94 21.34 3.96
CA ILE A 141 3.69 20.08 3.84
C ILE A 141 4.97 20.34 3.04
N ASP A 142 6.09 19.93 3.60
CA ASP A 142 7.35 19.90 2.86
C ASP A 142 7.29 18.81 1.80
N CYS A 143 7.51 19.19 0.54
CA CYS A 143 7.35 18.32 -0.62
C CYS A 143 8.31 18.73 -1.74
N GLU A 144 9.07 17.79 -2.22
CA GLU A 144 9.88 17.94 -3.42
C GLU A 144 9.05 17.57 -4.66
N ILE A 145 9.01 18.44 -5.66
CA ILE A 145 8.35 18.15 -6.95
C ILE A 145 9.42 17.96 -8.01
N ILE A 146 9.43 16.78 -8.60
CA ILE A 146 10.38 16.34 -9.62
C ILE A 146 9.64 16.25 -10.94
N ASN A 147 9.96 17.14 -11.87
CA ASN A 147 9.44 17.06 -13.24
C ASN A 147 10.17 15.92 -13.97
N HIS A 148 9.39 15.00 -14.52
CA HIS A 148 9.93 13.87 -15.26
C HIS A 148 10.08 14.19 -16.73
N ASP A 149 11.30 14.00 -17.26
CA ASP A 149 11.56 14.01 -18.70
C ASP A 149 11.52 12.60 -19.27
N LYS A 150 10.50 12.30 -20.06
CA LYS A 150 10.34 10.99 -20.73
C LYS A 150 11.54 10.59 -21.57
N SER A 151 12.30 11.55 -22.08
CA SER A 151 13.48 11.28 -22.92
C SER A 151 14.59 10.53 -22.18
N GLU A 152 14.67 10.66 -20.85
CA GLU A 152 15.67 9.99 -20.01
C GLU A 152 15.63 8.46 -20.11
N HIS A 153 14.49 7.89 -20.50
CA HIS A 153 14.27 6.43 -20.48
C HIS A 153 14.08 5.79 -21.85
N LYS A 154 14.29 6.53 -22.94
CA LYS A 154 14.09 6.02 -24.32
C LYS A 154 14.88 4.76 -24.63
N GLU A 155 16.09 4.66 -24.11
CA GLU A 155 16.97 3.50 -24.36
C GLU A 155 16.63 2.29 -23.48
N LYS A 156 15.98 2.52 -22.33
CA LYS A 156 15.69 1.48 -21.34
C LYS A 156 14.34 0.80 -21.57
N ILE A 157 13.44 1.48 -22.25
CA ILE A 157 12.06 1.01 -22.46
C ILE A 157 11.89 0.67 -23.94
N ALA A 158 11.85 -0.61 -24.24
CA ALA A 158 11.44 -1.10 -25.57
C ALA A 158 9.93 -0.89 -25.73
N ALA A 159 9.53 0.34 -26.04
CA ALA A 159 8.11 0.64 -26.30
C ALA A 159 7.80 0.28 -27.74
N GLU A 160 7.26 -0.90 -27.96
CA GLU A 160 6.56 -1.21 -29.19
C GLU A 160 5.31 -0.35 -29.28
N ASN A 161 5.38 0.71 -30.08
CA ASN A 161 4.26 1.37 -30.75
C ASN A 161 3.20 2.17 -29.96
N ASN A 162 3.32 2.43 -28.64
CA ASN A 162 2.34 3.24 -27.93
C ASN A 162 2.99 4.28 -27.02
N GLN A 163 2.81 5.58 -27.36
CA GLN A 163 3.36 6.71 -26.59
C GLN A 163 2.81 6.77 -25.14
N GLU A 164 1.55 6.35 -24.94
CA GLU A 164 0.92 6.34 -23.63
C GLU A 164 1.53 5.28 -22.72
N THR A 165 1.73 4.08 -23.22
CA THR A 165 2.41 3.00 -22.50
C THR A 165 3.85 3.39 -22.16
N PHE A 166 4.55 4.01 -23.11
CA PHE A 166 5.89 4.52 -22.88
C PHE A 166 5.92 5.55 -21.75
N GLY A 167 5.02 6.53 -21.76
CA GLY A 167 4.92 7.56 -20.71
C GLY A 167 4.68 6.95 -19.33
N ASN A 168 3.76 6.01 -19.23
CA ASN A 168 3.45 5.30 -17.99
C ASN A 168 4.67 4.52 -17.46
N LEU A 169 5.33 3.73 -18.30
CA LEU A 169 6.51 2.97 -17.91
C LEU A 169 7.70 3.87 -17.56
N SER A 170 7.88 4.97 -18.28
CA SER A 170 8.96 5.93 -18.04
C SER A 170 8.81 6.63 -16.69
N SER A 171 7.61 7.12 -16.38
CA SER A 171 7.34 7.76 -15.09
C SER A 171 7.41 6.77 -13.91
N LEU A 172 6.99 5.51 -14.12
CA LEU A 172 7.15 4.45 -13.13
C LEU A 172 8.63 4.13 -12.87
N LEU A 173 9.43 4.03 -13.93
CA LEU A 173 10.87 3.82 -13.80
C LEU A 173 11.55 4.98 -13.05
N LYS A 174 11.13 6.22 -13.29
CA LYS A 174 11.58 7.38 -12.52
C LYS A 174 11.26 7.25 -11.04
N CYS A 175 10.07 6.78 -10.69
CA CYS A 175 9.71 6.51 -9.30
C CYS A 175 10.66 5.50 -8.65
N PHE A 176 11.00 4.41 -9.34
CA PHE A 176 11.94 3.41 -8.84
C PHE A 176 13.39 3.97 -8.74
N GLU A 177 13.82 4.82 -9.68
CA GLU A 177 15.12 5.47 -9.60
C GLU A 177 15.24 6.43 -8.42
N VAL A 178 14.15 7.16 -8.10
CA VAL A 178 14.07 8.01 -6.93
C VAL A 178 14.07 7.16 -5.66
N ALA A 179 13.25 6.12 -5.62
CA ALA A 179 13.18 5.19 -4.50
C ALA A 179 14.51 4.50 -4.20
N LYS A 180 15.25 4.10 -5.24
CA LYS A 180 16.57 3.45 -5.09
C LYS A 180 17.62 4.34 -4.43
N LYS A 181 17.49 5.65 -4.57
CA LYS A 181 18.38 6.65 -3.94
C LYS A 181 17.93 7.05 -2.54
N ASP A 182 16.70 6.73 -2.18
CA ASP A 182 16.11 7.03 -0.89
C ASP A 182 16.59 6.03 0.16
N GLN A 183 16.85 6.50 1.36
CA GLN A 183 17.34 5.68 2.47
C GLN A 183 16.27 5.48 3.55
N SER A 184 15.02 5.79 3.26
CA SER A 184 13.91 5.54 4.17
C SER A 184 13.69 4.04 4.40
N ASP A 185 13.21 3.68 5.58
CA ASP A 185 12.90 2.28 5.92
C ASP A 185 11.85 1.68 5.00
N LEU A 186 10.87 2.49 4.61
CA LEU A 186 9.82 2.10 3.67
C LEU A 186 9.63 3.13 2.57
N ILE A 187 9.25 2.63 1.40
CA ILE A 187 8.81 3.44 0.27
C ILE A 187 7.34 3.11 -0.02
N TYR A 188 6.51 4.15 -0.12
CA TYR A 188 5.13 4.03 -0.53
C TYR A 188 4.92 4.70 -1.88
N PHE A 189 4.57 3.91 -2.90
CA PHE A 189 4.22 4.40 -4.22
C PHE A 189 2.73 4.70 -4.30
N VAL A 190 2.38 5.89 -4.75
CA VAL A 190 0.99 6.37 -4.85
C VAL A 190 0.73 6.89 -6.25
N GLU A 191 -0.34 6.43 -6.86
CA GLU A 191 -0.89 7.01 -8.10
C GLU A 191 -1.95 8.07 -7.79
N ASP A 192 -2.19 8.97 -8.71
CA ASP A 192 -3.02 10.17 -8.51
C ASP A 192 -4.53 9.95 -8.65
N ASP A 193 -4.99 8.71 -8.53
CA ASP A 193 -6.40 8.31 -8.67
C ASP A 193 -6.96 7.49 -7.49
N TYR A 194 -6.18 7.31 -6.41
CA TYR A 194 -6.60 6.63 -5.19
C TYR A 194 -6.91 7.60 -4.05
N LEU A 195 -8.10 7.48 -3.46
CA LEU A 195 -8.45 8.21 -2.24
C LEU A 195 -7.98 7.49 -0.99
N HIS A 196 -7.40 8.24 -0.07
CA HIS A 196 -6.90 7.75 1.21
C HIS A 196 -7.84 8.18 2.34
N TYR A 197 -8.13 7.26 3.25
CA TYR A 197 -8.65 7.63 4.56
C TYR A 197 -7.57 8.32 5.38
N GLU A 198 -7.97 9.17 6.32
CA GLU A 198 -7.01 9.92 7.14
C GLU A 198 -6.03 9.03 7.92
N HIS A 199 -6.47 7.84 8.33
CA HIS A 199 -5.66 6.86 9.05
C HIS A 199 -4.89 5.87 8.17
N SER A 200 -5.00 5.95 6.83
CA SER A 200 -4.45 4.93 5.93
C SER A 200 -2.96 4.69 6.14
N LEU A 201 -2.14 5.74 6.20
CA LEU A 201 -0.69 5.57 6.39
C LEU A 201 -0.36 4.99 7.76
N VAL A 202 -1.06 5.42 8.81
CA VAL A 202 -0.87 4.87 10.16
C VAL A 202 -1.20 3.38 10.19
N ASP A 203 -2.32 2.99 9.57
CA ASP A 203 -2.74 1.60 9.54
C ASP A 203 -1.79 0.72 8.71
N MET A 204 -1.31 1.24 7.56
CA MET A 204 -0.28 0.57 6.76
C MET A 204 1.01 0.35 7.57
N LEU A 205 1.50 1.38 8.26
CA LEU A 205 2.71 1.27 9.09
C LEU A 205 2.52 0.27 10.22
N ASN A 206 1.41 0.35 10.94
CA ASN A 206 1.11 -0.58 12.04
C ASN A 206 1.00 -2.02 11.53
N THR A 207 0.34 -2.23 10.41
CA THR A 207 0.19 -3.56 9.79
C THR A 207 1.54 -4.09 9.33
N TYR A 208 2.33 -3.26 8.66
CA TYR A 208 3.67 -3.63 8.23
C TYR A 208 4.55 -4.04 9.41
N GLU A 209 4.69 -3.18 10.43
CA GLU A 209 5.51 -3.44 11.62
C GLU A 209 5.10 -4.74 12.31
N ARG A 210 3.81 -4.99 12.40
CA ARG A 210 3.27 -6.16 13.06
C ARG A 210 3.50 -7.43 12.26
N VAL A 211 3.14 -7.44 11.00
CA VAL A 211 3.25 -8.63 10.14
C VAL A 211 4.72 -8.99 9.87
N SER A 212 5.56 -8.00 9.58
CA SER A 212 6.99 -8.23 9.40
C SER A 212 7.67 -8.75 10.68
N SER A 213 7.26 -8.24 11.85
CA SER A 213 7.76 -8.75 13.14
C SER A 213 7.33 -10.20 13.39
N GLN A 214 6.12 -10.60 13.00
CA GLN A 214 5.63 -11.97 13.12
C GLN A 214 6.35 -12.92 12.15
N HIS A 215 6.49 -12.51 10.90
CA HIS A 215 7.16 -13.29 9.86
C HIS A 215 8.68 -13.29 10.03
N LYS A 216 9.24 -12.27 10.71
CA LYS A 216 10.69 -12.01 10.79
C LYS A 216 11.31 -11.79 9.41
N ASP A 217 10.57 -11.16 8.53
CA ASP A 217 10.96 -10.87 7.16
C ASP A 217 10.31 -9.58 6.69
N GLU A 218 10.84 -8.99 5.63
CA GLU A 218 10.26 -7.83 4.96
C GLU A 218 9.05 -8.28 4.12
N ILE A 219 8.03 -7.45 4.07
CA ILE A 219 6.79 -7.74 3.34
C ILE A 219 6.44 -6.60 2.40
N ILE A 220 5.58 -6.88 1.45
CA ILE A 220 4.93 -5.85 0.63
C ILE A 220 3.48 -5.71 1.11
N VAL A 221 3.08 -4.48 1.40
CA VAL A 221 1.71 -4.14 1.77
C VAL A 221 1.06 -3.38 0.61
N CYS A 222 -0.03 -3.92 0.08
CA CYS A 222 -0.81 -3.27 -0.96
C CYS A 222 -2.14 -2.80 -0.36
N PRO A 223 -2.32 -1.49 -0.15
CA PRO A 223 -3.52 -0.96 0.49
C PRO A 223 -4.73 -0.91 -0.44
N SER A 224 -4.55 -1.15 -1.73
CA SER A 224 -5.63 -1.12 -2.71
C SER A 224 -6.46 -2.38 -2.65
N ASP A 225 -7.77 -2.21 -2.57
CA ASP A 225 -8.72 -3.30 -2.58
C ASP A 225 -9.45 -3.36 -3.94
N TYR A 226 -8.98 -4.27 -4.78
CA TYR A 226 -9.50 -4.42 -6.12
C TYR A 226 -10.62 -5.46 -6.18
N PRO A 227 -11.73 -5.19 -6.88
CA PRO A 227 -12.83 -6.15 -7.03
C PRO A 227 -12.39 -7.51 -7.58
N PHE A 228 -11.41 -7.57 -8.46
CA PHE A 228 -10.93 -8.83 -9.02
C PHE A 228 -10.31 -9.76 -7.96
N ASN A 229 -9.83 -9.23 -6.84
CA ASN A 229 -9.34 -10.04 -5.72
C ASN A 229 -10.44 -10.91 -5.11
N TYR A 230 -11.72 -10.52 -5.27
CA TYR A 230 -12.88 -11.25 -4.77
C TYR A 230 -13.54 -12.14 -5.82
N MET A 231 -13.15 -11.97 -7.08
CA MET A 231 -13.72 -12.74 -8.20
C MET A 231 -12.95 -14.04 -8.46
N ASN A 232 -11.72 -14.15 -7.98
CA ASN A 232 -10.89 -15.33 -8.11
C ASN A 232 -10.96 -16.16 -6.84
N ASN A 233 -11.03 -17.49 -6.99
CA ASN A 233 -11.00 -18.43 -5.85
C ASN A 233 -9.58 -18.57 -5.27
N GLU A 234 -8.93 -17.45 -4.98
CA GLU A 234 -7.61 -17.46 -4.35
C GLU A 234 -7.73 -17.63 -2.84
N LYS A 235 -6.90 -18.51 -2.30
CA LYS A 235 -6.80 -18.71 -0.85
C LYS A 235 -6.17 -17.49 -0.21
N THR A 236 -6.82 -16.93 0.79
CA THR A 236 -6.36 -15.72 1.46
C THR A 236 -6.65 -15.77 2.97
N ASN A 237 -5.86 -15.04 3.72
CA ASN A 237 -6.08 -14.80 5.14
C ASN A 237 -6.54 -13.35 5.33
N ILE A 238 -7.46 -13.13 6.26
CA ILE A 238 -7.90 -11.80 6.63
C ILE A 238 -7.22 -11.43 7.93
N LEU A 239 -6.52 -10.30 7.93
CA LEU A 239 -5.90 -9.71 9.09
C LEU A 239 -6.72 -8.53 9.58
N ILE A 240 -6.92 -8.44 10.88
CA ILE A 240 -7.54 -7.27 11.49
C ILE A 240 -6.45 -6.26 11.82
N GLY A 241 -6.40 -5.17 11.07
CA GLY A 241 -5.57 -4.01 11.35
C GLY A 241 -6.18 -3.12 12.44
N SER A 242 -5.56 -1.97 12.69
CA SER A 242 -6.03 -1.02 13.69
C SER A 242 -7.31 -0.28 13.27
N GLN A 243 -7.51 -0.07 11.99
CA GLN A 243 -8.65 0.65 11.41
C GLN A 243 -9.31 -0.13 10.26
N GLN A 244 -8.56 -0.95 9.56
CA GLN A 244 -8.97 -1.66 8.36
C GLN A 244 -8.69 -3.15 8.48
N HIS A 245 -9.36 -3.94 7.64
CA HIS A 245 -9.02 -5.35 7.45
C HIS A 245 -8.04 -5.47 6.28
N TRP A 246 -7.09 -6.36 6.41
CA TRP A 246 -6.08 -6.67 5.40
C TRP A 246 -6.22 -8.10 4.91
N ARG A 247 -5.83 -8.32 3.69
CA ARG A 247 -5.95 -9.60 2.99
C ARG A 247 -4.57 -10.06 2.50
#